data_ebd58a26e8c7a1251ac8e43fd6fcce1b
#
_entry.id   ebd58a26e8c7a1251ac8e43fd6fcce1b
#
_cell.length_a   1.000
_cell.length_b   1.000
_cell.length_c   1.000
_cell.angle_alpha   90.00
_cell.angle_beta   90.00
_cell.angle_gamma   90.00
#
_symmetry.space_group_name_H-M   'P 1'
#
loop_
_entity.id
_entity.type
_entity.pdbx_description
1 polymer ?
#
loop_
_entity_poly.entity_id
_entity_poly.type
_entity_poly.pdbx_seq_one_letter_code
_entity_poly.pdbx_strand_id
1 'polypeptide(L)'
;FEAGRSNGYSYWESGLFALSGSLIWECCMENTRPSTNDLVNTTLGGMTRGEISHRLAVMILDDTASGSSRFWRELAGAIVNPVGALSRLARGDMTRDFPNPDERFPGSFAVSGDLGYRHVGGSAVRPDQWTLSLSALYGDPFAGDIHKPFDTFWIGADLNTPGGVVSRIEERGILRGWELTDASDAVRHVVGFSQEYEYLNNEAQVVGAQAFSAGILSKYRIGKLAAATDFTVLAIPLAGIKTTDFANPQTGRSYDYAPGGGVRAEARLYAGAREIAAAGYGIIWTRTVDGASRNNRLEFFRGEIRVPVTGVLGVGGSYSWYSRKTTYPGFFESQRTQNEWRAFVNVAFGASRRTGSGSPETPSTR
;
A
#
# COMPACT_ATOMS: atom_id res chain seq x y z
N PHE A 1 -14.01 4.29 -10.42
CA PHE A 1 -13.20 3.11 -10.60
C PHE A 1 -13.90 1.85 -10.08
N GLU A 2 -14.22 1.77 -8.79
CA GLU A 2 -14.86 0.59 -8.16
C GLU A 2 -16.15 0.14 -8.85
N ALA A 3 -16.99 1.08 -9.32
CA ALA A 3 -18.18 0.75 -10.09
C ALA A 3 -17.85 0.03 -11.39
N GLY A 4 -16.80 0.46 -12.10
CA GLY A 4 -16.32 -0.21 -13.31
C GLY A 4 -15.87 -1.63 -13.00
N ARG A 5 -14.96 -1.81 -12.02
CA ARG A 5 -14.47 -3.13 -11.60
C ARG A 5 -15.61 -4.07 -11.18
N SER A 6 -16.55 -3.58 -10.41
CA SER A 6 -17.70 -4.37 -9.92
C SER A 6 -18.68 -4.76 -11.03
N ASN A 7 -18.59 -4.16 -12.21
CA ASN A 7 -19.36 -4.50 -13.40
C ASN A 7 -18.54 -5.26 -14.46
N GLY A 8 -17.35 -5.78 -14.09
CA GLY A 8 -16.55 -6.65 -14.94
C GLY A 8 -15.58 -5.96 -15.89
N TYR A 9 -15.46 -4.63 -15.82
CA TYR A 9 -14.45 -3.90 -16.61
C TYR A 9 -13.05 -4.17 -16.07
N SER A 10 -12.06 -4.13 -16.95
CA SER A 10 -10.66 -4.28 -16.60
C SER A 10 -10.16 -3.12 -15.74
N TYR A 11 -8.97 -3.27 -15.15
CA TYR A 11 -8.29 -2.22 -14.40
C TYR A 11 -8.17 -0.91 -15.22
N TRP A 12 -7.73 -1.01 -16.47
CA TRP A 12 -7.50 0.16 -17.31
C TRP A 12 -8.79 0.84 -17.76
N GLU A 13 -9.81 0.07 -18.13
CA GLU A 13 -11.14 0.61 -18.49
C GLU A 13 -11.78 1.31 -17.28
N SER A 14 -11.69 0.70 -16.08
CA SER A 14 -12.16 1.31 -14.85
C SER A 14 -11.39 2.58 -14.48
N GLY A 15 -10.10 2.63 -14.81
CA GLY A 15 -9.28 3.82 -14.70
C GLY A 15 -9.74 4.96 -15.63
N LEU A 16 -10.13 4.63 -16.86
CA LEU A 16 -10.70 5.62 -17.79
C LEU A 16 -12.03 6.18 -17.27
N PHE A 17 -12.88 5.37 -16.62
CA PHE A 17 -14.10 5.88 -15.98
C PHE A 17 -13.77 6.81 -14.81
N ALA A 18 -12.76 6.49 -14.01
CA ALA A 18 -12.33 7.36 -12.92
C ALA A 18 -11.80 8.71 -13.46
N LEU A 19 -10.95 8.68 -14.50
CA LEU A 19 -10.43 9.87 -15.14
C LEU A 19 -11.55 10.72 -15.76
N SER A 20 -12.47 10.09 -16.49
CA SER A 20 -13.60 10.79 -17.13
C SER A 20 -14.52 11.43 -16.09
N GLY A 21 -14.81 10.71 -14.99
CA GLY A 21 -15.62 11.23 -13.89
C GLY A 21 -14.96 12.43 -13.21
N SER A 22 -13.65 12.35 -12.96
CA SER A 22 -12.90 13.46 -12.38
C SER A 22 -12.85 14.67 -13.32
N LEU A 23 -12.64 14.46 -14.62
CA LEU A 23 -12.68 15.52 -15.63
C LEU A 23 -14.03 16.21 -15.70
N ILE A 24 -15.15 15.46 -15.73
CA ILE A 24 -16.50 16.01 -15.75
C ILE A 24 -16.76 16.83 -14.50
N TRP A 25 -16.33 16.32 -13.34
CA TRP A 25 -16.48 17.02 -12.06
C TRP A 25 -15.77 18.38 -12.10
N GLU A 26 -14.48 18.37 -12.42
CA GLU A 26 -13.63 19.57 -12.48
C GLU A 26 -14.09 20.60 -13.52
N CYS A 27 -14.51 20.13 -14.70
CA CYS A 27 -14.86 21.05 -15.82
C CYS A 27 -16.31 21.53 -15.80
N CYS A 28 -17.24 20.75 -15.21
CA CYS A 28 -18.67 20.98 -15.40
C CYS A 28 -19.46 21.14 -14.09
N MET A 29 -18.94 20.64 -12.96
CA MET A 29 -19.70 20.59 -11.71
C MET A 29 -19.12 21.50 -10.61
N GLU A 30 -17.88 21.97 -10.76
CA GLU A 30 -17.28 22.93 -9.85
C GLU A 30 -17.41 24.37 -10.32
N ASN A 31 -17.60 25.28 -9.36
CA ASN A 31 -17.64 26.74 -9.60
C ASN A 31 -16.24 27.39 -9.48
N THR A 32 -15.21 26.60 -9.17
CA THR A 32 -13.82 27.02 -9.07
C THR A 32 -13.05 26.65 -10.33
N ARG A 33 -11.81 27.14 -10.45
CA ARG A 33 -10.95 26.70 -11.56
C ARG A 33 -10.60 25.23 -11.42
N PRO A 34 -10.59 24.45 -12.53
CA PRO A 34 -10.21 23.05 -12.51
C PRO A 34 -8.87 22.82 -11.79
N SER A 35 -8.86 21.86 -10.89
CA SER A 35 -7.70 21.51 -10.06
C SER A 35 -6.96 20.32 -10.67
N THR A 36 -5.74 20.54 -11.14
CA THR A 36 -4.86 19.44 -11.60
C THR A 36 -4.62 18.42 -10.50
N ASN A 37 -4.61 18.88 -9.25
CA ASN A 37 -4.44 18.01 -8.09
C ASN A 37 -5.60 17.02 -7.94
N ASP A 38 -6.82 17.51 -8.03
CA ASP A 38 -8.00 16.66 -7.85
C ASP A 38 -8.11 15.67 -9.01
N LEU A 39 -7.80 16.12 -10.24
CA LEU A 39 -7.73 15.23 -11.39
C LEU A 39 -6.71 14.08 -11.17
N VAL A 40 -5.49 14.39 -10.74
CA VAL A 40 -4.43 13.39 -10.56
C VAL A 40 -4.72 12.50 -9.35
N ASN A 41 -4.97 13.09 -8.18
CA ASN A 41 -5.13 12.32 -6.95
C ASN A 41 -6.43 11.52 -6.93
N THR A 42 -7.53 12.06 -7.43
CA THR A 42 -8.81 11.33 -7.49
C THR A 42 -8.72 10.17 -8.46
N THR A 43 -8.11 10.36 -9.62
CA THR A 43 -7.96 9.29 -10.61
C THR A 43 -6.99 8.22 -10.11
N LEU A 44 -5.75 8.57 -9.80
CA LEU A 44 -4.73 7.59 -9.41
C LEU A 44 -5.04 6.94 -8.07
N GLY A 45 -5.49 7.72 -7.07
CA GLY A 45 -5.89 7.20 -5.77
C GLY A 45 -7.12 6.28 -5.86
N GLY A 46 -8.09 6.65 -6.70
CA GLY A 46 -9.24 5.80 -7.01
C GLY A 46 -8.84 4.49 -7.68
N MET A 47 -7.83 4.49 -8.55
CA MET A 47 -7.29 3.28 -9.18
C MET A 47 -6.57 2.40 -8.15
N THR A 48 -5.64 2.96 -7.37
CA THR A 48 -4.85 2.18 -6.40
C THR A 48 -5.75 1.58 -5.31
N ARG A 49 -6.47 2.44 -4.60
CA ARG A 49 -7.34 2.00 -3.49
C ARG A 49 -8.52 1.17 -3.96
N GLY A 50 -9.13 1.57 -5.07
CA GLY A 50 -10.28 0.88 -5.62
C GLY A 50 -9.95 -0.54 -6.11
N GLU A 51 -8.77 -0.79 -6.67
CA GLU A 51 -8.37 -2.15 -7.06
C GLU A 51 -8.08 -3.02 -5.83
N ILE A 52 -7.40 -2.48 -4.81
CA ILE A 52 -7.17 -3.17 -3.54
C ILE A 52 -8.50 -3.53 -2.89
N SER A 53 -9.41 -2.58 -2.76
CA SER A 53 -10.76 -2.80 -2.19
C SER A 53 -11.54 -3.83 -2.98
N HIS A 54 -11.51 -3.76 -4.31
CA HIS A 54 -12.18 -4.72 -5.18
C HIS A 54 -11.65 -6.14 -4.95
N ARG A 55 -10.34 -6.36 -4.98
CA ARG A 55 -9.73 -7.69 -4.80
C ARG A 55 -9.97 -8.27 -3.41
N LEU A 56 -9.85 -7.45 -2.37
CA LEU A 56 -10.15 -7.88 -1.00
C LEU A 56 -11.63 -8.24 -0.84
N ALA A 57 -12.54 -7.47 -1.42
CA ALA A 57 -13.97 -7.79 -1.39
C ALA A 57 -14.28 -9.11 -2.13
N VAL A 58 -13.70 -9.33 -3.31
CA VAL A 58 -13.85 -10.60 -4.06
C VAL A 58 -13.34 -11.79 -3.24
N MET A 59 -12.27 -11.63 -2.49
CA MET A 59 -11.74 -12.68 -1.61
C MET A 59 -12.71 -13.00 -0.44
N ILE A 60 -13.38 -11.98 0.12
CA ILE A 60 -14.32 -12.11 1.25
C ILE A 60 -15.64 -12.73 0.79
N LEU A 61 -16.18 -12.25 -0.34
CA LEU A 61 -17.46 -12.66 -0.88
C LEU A 61 -17.45 -14.15 -1.25
N ASP A 62 -18.61 -14.80 -1.13
CA ASP A 62 -18.81 -16.20 -1.48
C ASP A 62 -20.20 -16.40 -2.05
N ASP A 63 -20.26 -16.48 -3.36
CA ASP A 63 -21.52 -16.55 -4.09
C ASP A 63 -22.20 -17.92 -4.00
N THR A 64 -21.49 -18.92 -3.44
CA THR A 64 -22.01 -20.25 -3.13
C THR A 64 -22.45 -20.40 -1.67
N ALA A 65 -22.13 -19.42 -0.81
CA ALA A 65 -22.53 -19.44 0.59
C ALA A 65 -24.03 -19.15 0.74
N SER A 66 -24.63 -19.67 1.80
CA SER A 66 -26.04 -19.47 2.13
C SER A 66 -26.26 -19.07 3.60
N GLY A 67 -27.47 -18.59 3.92
CA GLY A 67 -27.83 -18.24 5.28
C GLY A 67 -26.97 -17.18 5.94
N SER A 68 -26.65 -17.37 7.23
CA SER A 68 -25.87 -16.39 8.02
C SER A 68 -24.42 -16.23 7.50
N SER A 69 -23.82 -17.28 6.94
CA SER A 69 -22.47 -17.18 6.36
C SER A 69 -22.45 -16.18 5.21
N ARG A 70 -23.44 -16.25 4.32
CA ARG A 70 -23.56 -15.29 3.22
C ARG A 70 -23.77 -13.87 3.72
N PHE A 71 -24.69 -13.70 4.67
CA PHE A 71 -24.96 -12.38 5.24
C PHE A 71 -23.70 -11.68 5.78
N TRP A 72 -22.89 -12.39 6.57
CA TRP A 72 -21.68 -11.80 7.15
C TRP A 72 -20.61 -11.52 6.10
N ARG A 73 -20.50 -12.34 5.06
CA ARG A 73 -19.58 -12.12 3.95
C ARG A 73 -20.00 -10.93 3.08
N GLU A 74 -21.29 -10.79 2.77
CA GLU A 74 -21.81 -9.62 2.05
C GLU A 74 -21.61 -8.34 2.87
N LEU A 75 -21.86 -8.38 4.19
CA LEU A 75 -21.63 -7.24 5.07
C LEU A 75 -20.14 -6.86 5.12
N ALA A 76 -19.25 -7.83 5.29
CA ALA A 76 -17.80 -7.58 5.29
C ALA A 76 -17.32 -7.08 3.93
N GLY A 77 -17.81 -7.65 2.83
CA GLY A 77 -17.54 -7.17 1.47
C GLY A 77 -18.02 -5.73 1.25
N ALA A 78 -19.19 -5.38 1.79
CA ALA A 78 -19.75 -4.03 1.72
C ALA A 78 -18.93 -2.99 2.52
N ILE A 79 -18.34 -3.38 3.64
CA ILE A 79 -17.43 -2.51 4.41
C ILE A 79 -16.15 -2.24 3.60
N VAL A 80 -15.62 -3.25 2.91
CA VAL A 80 -14.37 -3.13 2.14
C VAL A 80 -14.58 -2.43 0.80
N ASN A 81 -15.67 -2.73 0.10
CA ASN A 81 -16.05 -2.15 -1.19
C ASN A 81 -17.54 -1.78 -1.22
N PRO A 82 -17.92 -0.63 -0.66
CA PRO A 82 -19.32 -0.21 -0.59
C PRO A 82 -19.95 0.03 -1.97
N VAL A 83 -19.18 0.51 -2.94
CA VAL A 83 -19.66 0.73 -4.32
C VAL A 83 -19.94 -0.61 -5.01
N GLY A 84 -19.07 -1.60 -4.80
CA GLY A 84 -19.29 -2.98 -5.25
C GLY A 84 -20.53 -3.60 -4.63
N ALA A 85 -20.76 -3.39 -3.34
CA ALA A 85 -21.95 -3.86 -2.65
C ALA A 85 -23.23 -3.24 -3.23
N LEU A 86 -23.26 -1.92 -3.49
CA LEU A 86 -24.39 -1.26 -4.14
C LEU A 86 -24.66 -1.83 -5.54
N SER A 87 -23.60 -2.10 -6.32
CA SER A 87 -23.72 -2.73 -7.64
C SER A 87 -24.32 -4.15 -7.53
N ARG A 88 -23.87 -4.95 -6.56
CA ARG A 88 -24.42 -6.30 -6.29
C ARG A 88 -25.87 -6.24 -5.84
N LEU A 89 -26.20 -5.29 -4.97
CA LEU A 89 -27.59 -5.08 -4.52
C LEU A 89 -28.51 -4.75 -5.71
N ALA A 90 -28.09 -3.83 -6.56
CA ALA A 90 -28.86 -3.41 -7.73
C ALA A 90 -29.10 -4.54 -8.75
N ARG A 91 -28.15 -5.49 -8.88
CA ARG A 91 -28.28 -6.66 -9.74
C ARG A 91 -28.97 -7.86 -9.08
N GLY A 92 -29.23 -7.80 -7.76
CA GLY A 92 -29.79 -8.92 -7.01
C GLY A 92 -28.76 -10.03 -6.71
N ASP A 93 -27.48 -9.77 -6.90
CA ASP A 93 -26.40 -10.75 -6.72
C ASP A 93 -26.16 -11.15 -5.26
N MET A 94 -26.61 -10.31 -4.30
CA MET A 94 -26.46 -10.61 -2.87
C MET A 94 -27.26 -11.84 -2.41
N THR A 95 -28.30 -12.23 -3.14
CA THR A 95 -29.18 -13.32 -2.77
C THR A 95 -29.23 -14.46 -3.78
N ARG A 96 -28.58 -14.29 -4.92
CA ARG A 96 -28.57 -15.28 -6.00
C ARG A 96 -27.32 -16.15 -5.93
N ASP A 97 -27.47 -17.44 -6.05
CA ASP A 97 -26.35 -18.39 -6.09
C ASP A 97 -25.78 -18.48 -7.49
N PHE A 98 -24.46 -18.32 -7.60
CA PHE A 98 -23.71 -18.51 -8.82
C PHE A 98 -22.24 -18.89 -8.50
N PRO A 99 -21.48 -19.42 -9.49
CA PRO A 99 -20.10 -19.81 -9.27
C PRO A 99 -19.21 -18.62 -8.86
N ASN A 100 -18.34 -18.85 -7.88
CA ASN A 100 -17.32 -17.87 -7.54
C ASN A 100 -16.33 -17.66 -8.72
N PRO A 101 -15.75 -16.47 -8.88
CA PRO A 101 -14.69 -16.24 -9.83
C PRO A 101 -13.48 -17.18 -9.58
N ASP A 102 -12.86 -17.69 -10.63
CA ASP A 102 -11.68 -18.57 -10.52
C ASP A 102 -10.53 -17.92 -9.77
N GLU A 103 -10.39 -16.60 -9.92
CA GLU A 103 -9.35 -15.78 -9.29
C GLU A 103 -9.74 -15.23 -7.92
N ARG A 104 -10.75 -15.79 -7.27
CA ARG A 104 -11.24 -15.32 -5.97
C ARG A 104 -10.14 -15.23 -4.91
N PHE A 105 -9.24 -16.21 -4.88
CA PHE A 105 -8.16 -16.26 -3.91
C PHE A 105 -6.80 -16.09 -4.59
N PRO A 106 -5.91 -15.26 -4.05
CA PRO A 106 -4.54 -15.18 -4.51
C PRO A 106 -3.78 -16.48 -4.24
N GLY A 107 -2.64 -16.66 -4.91
CA GLY A 107 -1.73 -17.78 -4.67
C GLY A 107 -1.17 -17.78 -3.23
N SER A 108 -1.01 -16.61 -2.63
CA SER A 108 -0.66 -16.42 -1.23
C SER A 108 -1.34 -15.19 -0.64
N PHE A 109 -1.57 -15.19 0.66
CA PHE A 109 -2.08 -14.05 1.40
C PHE A 109 -1.47 -14.06 2.80
N ALA A 110 -0.88 -12.95 3.20
CA ALA A 110 -0.30 -12.78 4.53
C ALA A 110 -0.82 -11.50 5.17
N VAL A 111 -1.16 -11.57 6.46
CA VAL A 111 -1.61 -10.43 7.26
C VAL A 111 -0.79 -10.37 8.53
N SER A 112 -0.39 -9.18 8.92
CA SER A 112 0.30 -8.92 10.18
C SER A 112 -0.33 -7.73 10.88
N GLY A 113 -0.42 -7.83 12.21
CA GLY A 113 -0.85 -6.75 13.09
C GLY A 113 0.13 -6.59 14.26
N ASP A 114 0.54 -5.35 14.53
CA ASP A 114 1.43 -4.99 15.64
C ASP A 114 0.68 -4.03 16.57
N LEU A 115 0.46 -4.44 17.81
CA LEU A 115 -0.10 -3.59 18.87
C LEU A 115 0.99 -3.26 19.86
N GLY A 116 1.24 -1.98 20.10
CA GLY A 116 2.35 -1.61 20.93
C GLY A 116 2.36 -0.17 21.40
N TYR A 117 3.51 0.20 21.89
CA TYR A 117 3.81 1.53 22.41
C TYR A 117 4.87 2.21 21.53
N ARG A 118 4.65 3.47 21.23
CA ARG A 118 5.52 4.32 20.42
C ARG A 118 6.00 5.50 21.22
N HIS A 119 7.29 5.72 21.25
CA HIS A 119 7.92 6.93 21.77
C HIS A 119 8.50 7.79 20.64
N VAL A 120 8.15 9.07 20.63
CA VAL A 120 8.62 10.06 19.66
C VAL A 120 9.66 10.95 20.30
N GLY A 121 10.91 10.79 19.88
CA GLY A 121 12.02 11.58 20.41
C GLY A 121 11.93 13.04 20.01
N GLY A 122 12.12 13.93 21.00
CA GLY A 122 12.08 15.37 20.78
C GLY A 122 10.69 15.99 20.67
N SER A 123 9.61 15.19 20.74
CA SER A 123 8.25 15.73 20.77
C SER A 123 7.93 16.31 22.16
N ALA A 124 7.59 17.61 22.19
CA ALA A 124 7.15 18.27 23.40
C ALA A 124 5.64 18.08 23.67
N VAL A 125 4.87 17.69 22.66
CA VAL A 125 3.40 17.66 22.73
C VAL A 125 2.87 16.26 23.00
N ARG A 126 3.42 15.24 22.34
CA ARG A 126 2.93 13.85 22.43
C ARG A 126 4.06 12.85 22.23
N PRO A 127 4.99 12.73 23.20
CA PRO A 127 6.12 11.83 23.05
C PRO A 127 5.70 10.35 23.04
N ASP A 128 4.59 10.04 23.70
CA ASP A 128 4.17 8.66 23.99
C ASP A 128 2.78 8.38 23.44
N GLN A 129 2.66 7.30 22.70
CA GLN A 129 1.42 6.91 22.01
C GLN A 129 1.25 5.39 21.99
N TRP A 130 0.00 4.92 22.05
CA TRP A 130 -0.32 3.57 21.62
C TRP A 130 -0.33 3.52 20.09
N THR A 131 0.15 2.43 19.53
CA THR A 131 0.20 2.24 18.08
C THR A 131 -0.40 0.89 17.69
N LEU A 132 -1.17 0.89 16.63
CA LEU A 132 -1.65 -0.29 15.93
C LEU A 132 -1.17 -0.19 14.48
N SER A 133 -0.30 -1.11 14.07
CA SER A 133 0.13 -1.25 12.67
C SER A 133 -0.53 -2.46 12.07
N LEU A 134 -1.13 -2.32 10.92
CA LEU A 134 -1.74 -3.39 10.14
C LEU A 134 -1.06 -3.47 8.78
N SER A 135 -0.76 -4.66 8.32
CA SER A 135 -0.21 -4.87 6.98
C SER A 135 -0.73 -6.15 6.35
N ALA A 136 -0.85 -6.14 5.03
CA ALA A 136 -1.18 -7.32 4.25
C ALA A 136 -0.36 -7.37 2.96
N LEU A 137 0.01 -8.59 2.57
CA LEU A 137 0.56 -8.93 1.26
C LEU A 137 -0.42 -9.87 0.56
N TYR A 138 -0.92 -9.45 -0.58
CA TYR A 138 -1.77 -10.22 -1.48
C TYR A 138 -0.94 -10.69 -2.67
N GLY A 139 -1.00 -11.98 -3.00
CA GLY A 139 -0.18 -12.59 -4.05
C GLY A 139 1.24 -12.90 -3.59
N ASP A 140 1.97 -13.61 -4.43
CA ASP A 140 3.40 -13.88 -4.25
C ASP A 140 4.17 -13.23 -5.41
N PRO A 141 4.99 -12.19 -5.17
CA PRO A 141 5.73 -11.54 -6.23
C PRO A 141 6.73 -12.46 -6.93
N PHE A 142 7.06 -13.60 -6.31
CA PHE A 142 8.02 -14.57 -6.83
C PHE A 142 7.35 -15.84 -7.40
N ALA A 143 6.05 -15.82 -7.69
CA ALA A 143 5.34 -16.96 -8.24
C ALA A 143 5.45 -17.10 -9.78
N GLY A 144 6.20 -16.23 -10.43
CA GLY A 144 6.35 -16.12 -11.89
C GLY A 144 6.04 -14.72 -12.39
N ASP A 145 5.81 -14.59 -13.69
CA ASP A 145 5.42 -13.32 -14.31
C ASP A 145 4.09 -12.81 -13.76
N ILE A 146 4.04 -11.50 -13.48
CA ILE A 146 2.83 -10.82 -13.04
C ILE A 146 2.19 -10.16 -14.27
N HIS A 147 1.02 -10.68 -14.67
CA HIS A 147 0.37 -10.29 -15.92
C HIS A 147 -0.75 -9.27 -15.75
N LYS A 148 -1.46 -9.32 -14.64
CA LYS A 148 -2.59 -8.42 -14.35
C LYS A 148 -2.22 -7.39 -13.28
N PRO A 149 -2.64 -6.14 -13.44
CA PRO A 149 -2.42 -5.13 -12.41
C PRO A 149 -2.94 -5.61 -11.04
N PHE A 150 -2.14 -5.41 -10.01
CA PHE A 150 -2.46 -5.75 -8.61
C PHE A 150 -2.69 -7.25 -8.34
N ASP A 151 -2.25 -8.17 -9.20
CA ASP A 151 -2.16 -9.61 -8.83
C ASP A 151 -1.26 -9.81 -7.62
N THR A 152 -0.34 -8.86 -7.39
CA THR A 152 0.44 -8.73 -6.17
C THR A 152 0.39 -7.29 -5.69
N PHE A 153 0.03 -7.11 -4.40
CA PHE A 153 0.05 -5.80 -3.77
C PHE A 153 0.34 -5.87 -2.27
N TRP A 154 0.87 -4.77 -1.74
CA TRP A 154 1.07 -4.51 -0.32
C TRP A 154 0.14 -3.40 0.13
N ILE A 155 -0.40 -3.54 1.32
CA ILE A 155 -1.13 -2.50 2.03
C ILE A 155 -0.64 -2.43 3.46
N GLY A 156 -0.46 -1.24 3.98
CA GLY A 156 -0.09 -0.99 5.36
C GLY A 156 -0.78 0.25 5.92
N ALA A 157 -1.11 0.23 7.20
CA ALA A 157 -1.63 1.38 7.94
C ALA A 157 -1.09 1.41 9.36
N ASP A 158 -0.63 2.58 9.80
CA ASP A 158 -0.24 2.84 11.18
C ASP A 158 -1.25 3.81 11.81
N LEU A 159 -1.85 3.40 12.91
CA LEU A 159 -2.80 4.17 13.71
C LEU A 159 -2.19 4.48 15.08
N ASN A 160 -2.32 5.72 15.55
CA ASN A 160 -1.76 6.15 16.81
C ASN A 160 -2.78 6.87 17.69
N THR A 161 -2.67 6.71 19.01
CA THR A 161 -3.52 7.40 19.99
C THR A 161 -2.73 7.67 21.28
N PRO A 162 -2.86 8.86 21.93
CA PRO A 162 -3.61 10.03 21.49
C PRO A 162 -2.90 10.75 20.33
N GLY A 163 -3.67 11.38 19.45
CA GLY A 163 -3.11 12.18 18.35
C GLY A 163 -3.87 12.06 17.06
N GLY A 164 -3.20 12.30 15.92
CA GLY A 164 -3.75 11.98 14.59
C GLY A 164 -3.93 10.48 14.48
N VAL A 165 -5.17 10.03 14.28
CA VAL A 165 -5.49 8.60 14.28
C VAL A 165 -4.66 7.86 13.24
N VAL A 166 -4.54 8.41 12.03
CA VAL A 166 -3.76 7.82 10.93
C VAL A 166 -2.40 8.52 10.83
N SER A 167 -1.32 7.79 11.02
CA SER A 167 0.04 8.31 10.86
C SER A 167 0.74 7.84 9.60
N ARG A 168 0.34 6.69 9.03
CA ARG A 168 0.86 6.17 7.78
C ARG A 168 -0.20 5.36 7.06
N ILE A 169 -0.23 5.48 5.75
CA ILE A 169 -0.89 4.54 4.83
C ILE A 169 0.13 4.27 3.73
N GLU A 170 0.26 3.01 3.36
CA GLU A 170 1.08 2.57 2.25
C GLU A 170 0.28 1.58 1.42
N GLU A 171 0.16 1.86 0.13
CA GLU A 171 -0.53 1.03 -0.85
C GLU A 171 0.39 0.90 -2.06
N ARG A 172 0.76 -0.32 -2.45
CA ARG A 172 1.59 -0.57 -3.61
C ARG A 172 1.11 -1.81 -4.35
N GLY A 173 0.77 -1.66 -5.62
CA GLY A 173 0.38 -2.77 -6.48
C GLY A 173 1.27 -2.88 -7.70
N ILE A 174 1.74 -4.07 -8.02
CA ILE A 174 2.49 -4.33 -9.23
C ILE A 174 1.53 -4.30 -10.41
N LEU A 175 1.81 -3.44 -11.39
CA LEU A 175 1.06 -3.32 -12.65
C LEU A 175 1.48 -4.38 -13.66
N ARG A 176 2.78 -4.66 -13.70
CA ARG A 176 3.41 -5.67 -14.55
C ARG A 176 4.74 -6.09 -13.95
N GLY A 177 5.04 -7.40 -13.96
CA GLY A 177 6.30 -7.93 -13.47
C GLY A 177 6.81 -9.06 -14.35
N TRP A 178 8.13 -9.19 -14.42
CA TRP A 178 8.84 -10.23 -15.17
C TRP A 178 9.85 -10.92 -14.25
N GLU A 179 9.78 -12.23 -14.21
CA GLU A 179 10.79 -13.04 -13.54
C GLU A 179 12.04 -13.10 -14.42
N LEU A 180 13.21 -12.74 -13.88
CA LEU A 180 14.48 -12.71 -14.61
C LEU A 180 15.32 -13.99 -14.45
N THR A 181 14.97 -14.84 -13.49
CA THR A 181 15.73 -16.03 -13.15
C THR A 181 14.97 -17.28 -13.57
N ASP A 182 15.63 -18.18 -14.30
CA ASP A 182 15.16 -19.56 -14.41
C ASP A 182 15.06 -20.14 -13.01
N ALA A 183 13.91 -20.76 -12.72
CA ALA A 183 13.47 -21.17 -11.40
C ALA A 183 14.48 -22.04 -10.62
N SER A 184 15.59 -21.46 -10.18
CA SER A 184 16.38 -22.04 -9.11
C SER A 184 15.73 -21.61 -7.80
N ASP A 185 15.42 -22.58 -6.94
CA ASP A 185 14.83 -22.30 -5.62
C ASP A 185 15.71 -21.45 -4.71
N ALA A 186 16.97 -21.22 -5.06
CA ALA A 186 17.95 -20.50 -4.22
C ALA A 186 17.93 -18.99 -4.39
N VAL A 187 17.71 -18.50 -5.61
CA VAL A 187 17.72 -17.08 -5.94
C VAL A 187 16.63 -16.79 -6.96
N ARG A 188 15.81 -15.76 -6.71
CA ARG A 188 14.77 -15.29 -7.64
C ARG A 188 14.84 -13.78 -7.75
N HIS A 189 14.70 -13.26 -8.95
CA HIS A 189 14.64 -11.84 -9.24
C HIS A 189 13.41 -11.53 -10.09
N VAL A 190 12.67 -10.51 -9.69
CA VAL A 190 11.51 -9.99 -10.43
C VAL A 190 11.72 -8.51 -10.65
N VAL A 191 11.68 -8.08 -11.90
CA VAL A 191 11.61 -6.66 -12.26
C VAL A 191 10.18 -6.29 -12.51
N GLY A 192 9.73 -5.14 -12.02
CA GLY A 192 8.34 -4.74 -12.17
C GLY A 192 8.11 -3.25 -12.18
N PHE A 193 6.95 -2.89 -12.72
CA PHE A 193 6.35 -1.56 -12.61
C PHE A 193 5.20 -1.63 -11.62
N SER A 194 5.11 -0.63 -10.73
CA SER A 194 4.07 -0.57 -9.71
C SER A 194 3.40 0.80 -9.72
N GLN A 195 2.19 0.85 -9.16
CA GLN A 195 1.52 2.06 -8.76
C GLN A 195 1.40 2.09 -7.26
N GLU A 196 1.66 3.25 -6.65
CA GLU A 196 1.79 3.39 -5.21
C GLU A 196 1.04 4.62 -4.71
N TYR A 197 0.52 4.51 -3.49
CA TYR A 197 0.08 5.64 -2.70
C TYR A 197 0.75 5.58 -1.33
N GLU A 198 1.32 6.69 -0.90
CA GLU A 198 1.88 6.82 0.44
C GLU A 198 1.33 8.07 1.13
N TYR A 199 0.85 7.89 2.35
CA TYR A 199 0.52 8.98 3.27
C TYR A 199 1.36 8.82 4.53
N LEU A 200 2.03 9.89 4.93
CA LEU A 200 2.82 9.96 6.14
C LEU A 200 2.47 11.25 6.90
N ASN A 201 2.19 11.11 8.18
CA ASN A 201 1.85 12.22 9.07
C ASN A 201 2.63 12.10 10.37
N ASN A 202 3.70 12.87 10.48
CA ASN A 202 4.50 13.02 11.68
C ASN A 202 4.98 14.47 11.85
N GLU A 203 5.74 14.76 12.91
CA GLU A 203 6.17 16.13 13.20
C GLU A 203 7.23 16.66 12.24
N ALA A 204 8.02 15.78 11.62
CA ALA A 204 9.02 16.18 10.63
C ALA A 204 8.37 16.47 9.27
N GLN A 205 7.37 15.66 8.89
CA GLN A 205 6.77 15.74 7.56
C GLN A 205 5.33 15.23 7.54
N VAL A 206 4.48 15.94 6.80
CA VAL A 206 3.14 15.46 6.42
C VAL A 206 3.09 15.50 4.90
N VAL A 207 2.95 14.33 4.31
CA VAL A 207 2.97 14.14 2.86
C VAL A 207 1.95 13.09 2.44
N GLY A 208 1.27 13.33 1.34
CA GLY A 208 0.47 12.34 0.62
C GLY A 208 0.92 12.34 -0.84
N ALA A 209 1.33 11.20 -1.37
CA ALA A 209 1.89 11.11 -2.72
C ALA A 209 1.32 9.94 -3.50
N GLN A 210 0.99 10.19 -4.76
CA GLN A 210 0.79 9.15 -5.78
C GLN A 210 2.09 8.96 -6.53
N ALA A 211 2.50 7.72 -6.75
CA ALA A 211 3.72 7.42 -7.48
C ALA A 211 3.54 6.25 -8.46
N PHE A 212 4.32 6.28 -9.52
CA PHE A 212 4.66 5.11 -10.30
C PHE A 212 6.09 4.73 -9.98
N SER A 213 6.37 3.43 -9.93
CA SER A 213 7.70 2.97 -9.62
C SER A 213 8.16 1.85 -10.54
N ALA A 214 9.47 1.77 -10.73
CA ALA A 214 10.14 0.65 -11.36
C ALA A 214 11.17 0.10 -10.38
N GLY A 215 11.22 -1.22 -10.22
CA GLY A 215 12.10 -1.82 -9.23
C GLY A 215 12.45 -3.26 -9.51
N ILE A 216 13.41 -3.75 -8.73
CA ILE A 216 13.82 -5.13 -8.69
C ILE A 216 13.57 -5.69 -7.28
N LEU A 217 12.77 -6.75 -7.24
CA LEU A 217 12.58 -7.56 -6.04
C LEU A 217 13.46 -8.81 -6.18
N SER A 218 14.17 -9.14 -5.12
CA SER A 218 15.04 -10.31 -5.10
C SER A 218 14.79 -11.13 -3.85
N LYS A 219 14.80 -12.45 -3.99
CA LYS A 219 14.65 -13.39 -2.88
C LYS A 219 15.81 -14.37 -2.91
N TYR A 220 16.42 -14.58 -1.76
CA TYR A 220 17.57 -15.45 -1.58
C TYR A 220 17.25 -16.49 -0.50
N ARG A 221 17.50 -17.75 -0.75
CA ARG A 221 17.43 -18.81 0.25
C ARG A 221 18.83 -19.06 0.81
N ILE A 222 19.00 -18.91 2.12
CA ILE A 222 20.27 -19.01 2.83
C ILE A 222 20.09 -20.08 3.94
N GLY A 223 20.21 -21.35 3.56
CA GLY A 223 19.95 -22.48 4.45
C GLY A 223 18.50 -22.52 4.93
N LYS A 224 18.26 -22.34 6.25
CA LYS A 224 16.92 -22.29 6.84
C LYS A 224 16.30 -20.89 6.82
N LEU A 225 17.06 -19.88 6.44
CA LEU A 225 16.63 -18.49 6.33
C LEU A 225 16.31 -18.13 4.87
N ALA A 226 15.54 -17.08 4.69
CA ALA A 226 15.37 -16.42 3.41
C ALA A 226 15.56 -14.93 3.60
N ALA A 227 16.22 -14.27 2.64
CA ALA A 227 16.29 -12.82 2.58
C ALA A 227 15.52 -12.34 1.34
N ALA A 228 14.83 -11.21 1.48
CA ALA A 228 14.24 -10.51 0.35
C ALA A 228 14.76 -9.08 0.32
N THR A 229 15.04 -8.58 -0.87
CA THR A 229 15.44 -7.18 -1.09
C THR A 229 14.54 -6.55 -2.14
N ASP A 230 14.28 -5.26 -1.99
CA ASP A 230 13.55 -4.43 -2.93
C ASP A 230 14.35 -3.16 -3.17
N PHE A 231 14.67 -2.88 -4.43
CA PHE A 231 15.23 -1.61 -4.85
C PHE A 231 14.30 -0.98 -5.88
N THR A 232 13.86 0.24 -5.59
CA THR A 232 12.80 0.90 -6.36
C THR A 232 13.15 2.33 -6.65
N VAL A 233 12.91 2.77 -7.91
CA VAL A 233 12.95 4.16 -8.36
C VAL A 233 11.52 4.66 -8.52
N LEU A 234 11.24 5.85 -8.02
CA LEU A 234 9.92 6.45 -7.93
C LEU A 234 9.81 7.65 -8.88
N ALA A 235 8.74 7.72 -9.63
CA ALA A 235 8.27 8.92 -10.32
C ALA A 235 6.97 9.37 -9.64
N ILE A 236 6.96 10.58 -9.09
CA ILE A 236 5.84 11.15 -8.35
C ILE A 236 5.19 12.23 -9.20
N PRO A 237 4.07 11.94 -9.88
CA PRO A 237 3.32 12.94 -10.64
C PRO A 237 2.89 14.12 -9.77
N LEU A 238 2.43 13.82 -8.55
CA LEU A 238 2.00 14.83 -7.61
C LEU A 238 2.08 14.33 -6.16
N ALA A 239 2.66 15.16 -5.29
CA ALA A 239 2.60 15.01 -3.85
C ALA A 239 1.98 16.27 -3.23
N GLY A 240 1.10 16.08 -2.23
CA GLY A 240 0.67 17.14 -1.33
C GLY A 240 1.59 17.17 -0.10
N ILE A 241 2.26 18.29 0.15
CA ILE A 241 3.24 18.43 1.24
C ILE A 241 2.81 19.59 2.13
N LYS A 242 2.57 19.30 3.43
CA LYS A 242 2.19 20.34 4.39
C LYS A 242 3.32 21.36 4.56
N THR A 243 2.95 22.63 4.46
CA THR A 243 3.83 23.75 4.77
C THR A 243 3.79 24.04 6.27
N THR A 244 4.95 24.16 6.88
CA THR A 244 5.05 24.47 8.32
C THR A 244 5.61 25.88 8.55
N ASP A 245 6.32 26.43 7.56
CA ASP A 245 7.06 27.67 7.70
C ASP A 245 6.36 28.86 7.01
N PHE A 246 5.51 28.57 6.00
CA PHE A 246 4.69 29.55 5.31
C PHE A 246 3.31 29.00 4.96
N ALA A 247 2.26 29.71 5.31
CA ALA A 247 0.98 29.55 4.63
C ALA A 247 1.04 30.32 3.30
N ASN A 248 0.47 29.76 2.23
CA ASN A 248 0.37 30.48 0.96
C ASN A 248 -0.48 31.76 1.19
N PRO A 249 0.08 32.98 1.01
CA PRO A 249 -0.64 34.22 1.33
C PRO A 249 -1.88 34.45 0.47
N GLN A 250 -1.91 33.83 -0.74
CA GLN A 250 -3.00 34.03 -1.70
C GLN A 250 -4.18 33.08 -1.46
N THR A 251 -3.91 31.87 -0.97
CA THR A 251 -4.93 30.84 -0.79
C THR A 251 -5.20 30.48 0.66
N GLY A 252 -4.37 30.91 1.60
CA GLY A 252 -4.42 30.51 3.01
C GLY A 252 -4.12 29.01 3.24
N ARG A 253 -3.72 28.28 2.20
CA ARG A 253 -3.44 26.84 2.27
C ARG A 253 -2.16 26.57 3.07
N SER A 254 -2.20 25.56 3.93
CA SER A 254 -1.05 25.07 4.69
C SER A 254 -0.35 23.87 4.05
N TYR A 255 -0.54 23.66 2.76
CA TYR A 255 0.08 22.59 1.96
C TYR A 255 0.33 23.07 0.53
N ASP A 256 1.34 22.49 -0.10
CA ASP A 256 1.73 22.77 -1.49
C ASP A 256 1.73 21.48 -2.29
N TYR A 257 1.59 21.62 -3.60
CA TYR A 257 1.68 20.52 -4.54
C TYR A 257 3.02 20.52 -5.26
N ALA A 258 3.61 19.34 -5.34
CA ALA A 258 4.95 19.16 -5.89
C ALA A 258 5.07 17.81 -6.61
N PRO A 259 5.37 17.78 -7.90
CA PRO A 259 5.90 16.59 -8.54
C PRO A 259 7.33 16.31 -8.05
N GLY A 260 7.78 15.07 -8.29
CA GLY A 260 9.11 14.67 -7.87
C GLY A 260 9.51 13.27 -8.29
N GLY A 261 10.52 12.77 -7.61
CA GLY A 261 11.00 11.41 -7.76
C GLY A 261 11.79 10.98 -6.56
N GLY A 262 12.15 9.72 -6.51
CA GLY A 262 12.88 9.18 -5.37
C GLY A 262 13.47 7.81 -5.64
N VAL A 263 14.14 7.30 -4.60
CA VAL A 263 14.62 5.92 -4.55
C VAL A 263 14.32 5.33 -3.19
N ARG A 264 14.06 4.03 -3.16
CA ARG A 264 13.83 3.26 -1.95
C ARG A 264 14.59 1.94 -2.03
N ALA A 265 15.18 1.53 -0.92
CA ALA A 265 15.80 0.23 -0.76
C ALA A 265 15.29 -0.41 0.53
N GLU A 266 14.89 -1.67 0.46
CA GLU A 266 14.42 -2.46 1.60
C GLU A 266 15.09 -3.82 1.61
N ALA A 267 15.33 -4.34 2.80
CA ALA A 267 15.78 -5.70 3.02
C ALA A 267 14.97 -6.34 4.15
N ARG A 268 14.59 -7.59 3.99
CA ARG A 268 13.80 -8.36 4.95
C ARG A 268 14.43 -9.74 5.13
N LEU A 269 14.45 -10.22 6.36
CA LEU A 269 14.97 -11.53 6.71
C LEU A 269 13.86 -12.38 7.30
N TYR A 270 13.77 -13.62 6.84
CA TYR A 270 12.74 -14.58 7.23
C TYR A 270 13.36 -15.84 7.83
N ALA A 271 12.71 -16.35 8.89
CA ALA A 271 12.93 -17.69 9.40
C ALA A 271 11.67 -18.52 9.11
N GLY A 272 11.75 -19.42 8.13
CA GLY A 272 10.58 -20.08 7.58
C GLY A 272 9.63 -19.07 6.91
N ALA A 273 8.36 -19.02 7.36
CA ALA A 273 7.38 -18.06 6.86
C ALA A 273 7.34 -16.75 7.68
N ARG A 274 8.19 -16.63 8.71
CA ARG A 274 8.18 -15.49 9.63
C ARG A 274 9.24 -14.48 9.28
N GLU A 275 8.84 -13.23 9.11
CA GLU A 275 9.76 -12.09 9.07
C GLU A 275 10.33 -11.88 10.48
N ILE A 276 11.65 -11.89 10.59
CA ILE A 276 12.38 -11.72 11.86
C ILE A 276 13.17 -10.40 11.91
N ALA A 277 13.47 -9.80 10.77
CA ALA A 277 14.08 -8.47 10.67
C ALA A 277 13.69 -7.81 9.37
N ALA A 278 13.58 -6.49 9.39
CA ALA A 278 13.42 -5.65 8.22
C ALA A 278 14.21 -4.36 8.39
N ALA A 279 14.73 -3.83 7.29
CA ALA A 279 15.31 -2.49 7.23
C ALA A 279 14.99 -1.84 5.90
N GLY A 280 14.66 -0.55 5.93
CA GLY A 280 14.35 0.22 4.72
C GLY A 280 14.87 1.64 4.83
N TYR A 281 15.32 2.18 3.70
CA TYR A 281 15.70 3.57 3.54
C TYR A 281 15.10 4.11 2.24
N GLY A 282 14.61 5.34 2.30
CA GLY A 282 14.10 6.04 1.13
C GLY A 282 14.44 7.52 1.15
N ILE A 283 14.56 8.08 -0.06
CA ILE A 283 14.76 9.49 -0.27
C ILE A 283 13.91 9.96 -1.45
N ILE A 284 13.22 11.07 -1.25
CA ILE A 284 12.32 11.70 -2.22
C ILE A 284 12.73 13.14 -2.39
N TRP A 285 12.79 13.59 -3.63
CA TRP A 285 12.99 14.99 -4.01
C TRP A 285 11.74 15.50 -4.71
N THR A 286 11.25 16.66 -4.28
CA THR A 286 10.09 17.32 -4.91
C THR A 286 10.36 18.79 -5.11
N ARG A 287 9.73 19.36 -6.15
CA ARG A 287 9.74 20.80 -6.44
C ARG A 287 8.31 21.32 -6.51
N THR A 288 8.00 22.33 -5.74
CA THR A 288 6.66 22.94 -5.70
C THR A 288 6.29 23.53 -7.06
N VAL A 289 5.09 23.21 -7.51
CA VAL A 289 4.47 23.77 -8.74
C VAL A 289 3.25 24.64 -8.42
N ASP A 290 2.57 24.35 -7.30
CA ASP A 290 1.48 25.17 -6.77
C ASP A 290 1.72 25.39 -5.28
N GLY A 291 1.91 26.67 -4.91
CA GLY A 291 2.27 27.13 -3.57
C GLY A 291 3.55 27.95 -3.53
N ALA A 292 4.16 28.07 -2.35
CA ALA A 292 5.43 28.77 -2.19
C ALA A 292 6.57 28.01 -2.89
N SER A 293 7.33 28.69 -3.77
CA SER A 293 8.43 28.05 -4.50
C SER A 293 9.46 27.47 -3.53
N ARG A 294 9.62 26.17 -3.56
CA ARG A 294 10.58 25.44 -2.71
C ARG A 294 10.95 24.09 -3.29
N ASN A 295 12.10 23.60 -2.84
CA ASN A 295 12.53 22.24 -3.07
C ASN A 295 12.51 21.49 -1.73
N ASN A 296 11.96 20.28 -1.72
CA ASN A 296 11.98 19.42 -0.56
C ASN A 296 12.82 18.18 -0.84
N ARG A 297 13.57 17.77 0.17
CA ARG A 297 14.22 16.48 0.27
C ARG A 297 13.64 15.81 1.52
N LEU A 298 12.95 14.71 1.30
CA LEU A 298 12.33 13.89 2.33
C LEU A 298 13.11 12.58 2.45
N GLU A 299 13.52 12.23 3.64
CA GLU A 299 14.26 11.00 3.92
C GLU A 299 13.57 10.23 5.03
N PHE A 300 13.62 8.92 4.94
CA PHE A 300 13.19 8.04 6.01
C PHE A 300 14.08 6.80 6.11
N PHE A 301 14.26 6.34 7.32
CA PHE A 301 14.83 5.05 7.66
C PHE A 301 13.89 4.34 8.62
N ARG A 302 13.72 3.04 8.45
CA ARG A 302 13.04 2.17 9.41
C ARG A 302 13.84 0.88 9.55
N GLY A 303 14.11 0.49 10.79
CA GLY A 303 14.66 -0.82 11.14
C GLY A 303 13.74 -1.52 12.13
N GLU A 304 13.57 -2.82 11.98
CA GLU A 304 12.63 -3.60 12.78
C GLU A 304 13.17 -5.00 13.06
N ILE A 305 12.94 -5.50 14.27
CA ILE A 305 13.28 -6.86 14.68
C ILE A 305 12.04 -7.49 15.31
N ARG A 306 11.77 -8.74 14.96
CA ARG A 306 10.67 -9.56 15.48
C ARG A 306 11.19 -10.88 16.01
N VAL A 307 10.79 -11.25 17.20
CA VAL A 307 11.09 -12.53 17.84
C VAL A 307 9.83 -13.36 17.91
N PRO A 308 9.70 -14.44 17.15
CA PRO A 308 8.56 -15.34 17.24
C PRO A 308 8.49 -15.99 18.61
N VAL A 309 7.32 -15.96 19.24
CA VAL A 309 7.06 -16.61 20.54
C VAL A 309 6.26 -17.90 20.35
N THR A 310 5.26 -17.87 19.47
CA THR A 310 4.45 -19.02 19.07
C THR A 310 4.30 -19.09 17.56
N GLY A 311 3.50 -20.05 17.06
CA GLY A 311 3.15 -20.14 15.63
C GLY A 311 2.56 -18.87 15.03
N VAL A 312 1.85 -18.04 15.78
CA VAL A 312 1.18 -16.81 15.31
C VAL A 312 1.60 -15.55 16.06
N LEU A 313 2.09 -15.67 17.30
CA LEU A 313 2.47 -14.54 18.14
C LEU A 313 3.97 -14.30 18.11
N GLY A 314 4.35 -13.04 18.19
CA GLY A 314 5.72 -12.58 18.36
C GLY A 314 5.77 -11.30 19.19
N VAL A 315 6.96 -10.88 19.53
CA VAL A 315 7.26 -9.57 20.11
C VAL A 315 8.33 -8.90 19.27
N GLY A 316 8.32 -7.58 19.24
CA GLY A 316 9.29 -6.87 18.42
C GLY A 316 9.54 -5.44 18.87
N GLY A 317 10.48 -4.82 18.19
CA GLY A 317 10.76 -3.41 18.30
C GLY A 317 11.19 -2.84 16.98
N SER A 318 10.93 -1.56 16.79
CA SER A 318 11.37 -0.83 15.61
C SER A 318 11.92 0.53 15.98
N TYR A 319 12.81 1.00 15.13
CA TYR A 319 13.31 2.37 15.13
C TYR A 319 13.04 2.99 13.78
N SER A 320 12.52 4.21 13.78
CA SER A 320 12.33 5.00 12.55
C SER A 320 12.96 6.37 12.72
N TRP A 321 13.56 6.85 11.66
CA TRP A 321 14.10 8.20 11.54
C TRP A 321 13.56 8.86 10.29
N TYR A 322 13.15 10.12 10.43
CA TYR A 322 12.60 10.95 9.37
C TYR A 322 13.36 12.26 9.32
N SER A 323 13.65 12.73 8.10
CA SER A 323 14.23 14.04 7.87
C SER A 323 13.54 14.73 6.72
N ARG A 324 13.24 15.98 6.89
CA ARG A 324 12.79 16.86 5.82
C ARG A 324 13.68 18.07 5.78
N LYS A 325 14.32 18.29 4.64
CA LYS A 325 15.05 19.52 4.30
C LYS A 325 14.25 20.26 3.24
N THR A 326 13.89 21.50 3.52
CA THR A 326 13.17 22.40 2.62
C THR A 326 14.05 23.60 2.31
N THR A 327 14.30 23.86 1.04
CA THR A 327 15.07 25.00 0.56
C THR A 327 14.14 25.99 -0.13
N TYR A 328 14.08 27.20 0.38
CA TYR A 328 13.35 28.32 -0.23
C TYR A 328 14.35 29.16 -1.04
N PRO A 329 14.29 29.14 -2.40
CA PRO A 329 15.27 29.83 -3.22
C PRO A 329 15.34 31.32 -2.91
N GLY A 330 16.56 31.81 -2.63
CA GLY A 330 16.80 33.21 -2.30
C GLY A 330 16.45 33.64 -0.85
N PHE A 331 16.03 32.70 0.00
CA PHE A 331 15.66 32.98 1.39
C PHE A 331 16.46 32.16 2.39
N PHE A 332 15.96 30.96 2.76
CA PHE A 332 16.57 30.15 3.80
C PHE A 332 16.35 28.65 3.56
N GLU A 333 17.01 27.85 4.36
CA GLU A 333 16.78 26.41 4.48
C GLU A 333 16.15 26.10 5.83
N SER A 334 15.19 25.18 5.83
CA SER A 334 14.59 24.63 7.03
C SER A 334 14.81 23.13 7.07
N GLN A 335 15.25 22.61 8.20
CA GLN A 335 15.41 21.17 8.40
C GLN A 335 14.61 20.72 9.63
N ARG A 336 13.87 19.65 9.49
CA ARG A 336 13.13 19.00 10.57
C ARG A 336 13.49 17.54 10.58
N THR A 337 13.69 17.00 11.76
CA THR A 337 13.98 15.59 11.98
C THR A 337 13.11 15.05 13.07
N GLN A 338 12.77 13.77 12.99
CA GLN A 338 12.07 13.03 14.03
C GLN A 338 12.60 11.62 14.09
N ASN A 339 12.72 11.08 15.27
CA ASN A 339 13.00 9.69 15.51
C ASN A 339 11.91 9.06 16.38
N GLU A 340 11.68 7.78 16.19
CA GLU A 340 10.65 7.03 16.88
C GLU A 340 11.17 5.66 17.28
N TRP A 341 10.79 5.23 18.46
CA TRP A 341 10.99 3.87 18.95
C TRP A 341 9.65 3.22 19.19
N ARG A 342 9.50 1.96 18.79
CA ARG A 342 8.29 1.19 19.07
C ARG A 342 8.67 -0.14 19.74
N ALA A 343 7.85 -0.57 20.69
CA ALA A 343 7.84 -1.94 21.24
C ALA A 343 6.43 -2.48 21.06
N PHE A 344 6.30 -3.70 20.54
CA PHE A 344 4.99 -4.23 20.17
C PHE A 344 4.88 -5.75 20.34
N VAL A 345 3.64 -6.22 20.46
CA VAL A 345 3.25 -7.60 20.26
C VAL A 345 2.79 -7.74 18.80
N ASN A 346 3.29 -8.74 18.13
CA ASN A 346 2.99 -9.06 16.74
C ASN A 346 2.08 -10.26 16.63
N VAL A 347 1.07 -10.18 15.79
CA VAL A 347 0.23 -11.30 15.34
C VAL A 347 0.36 -11.41 13.83
N ALA A 348 0.77 -12.57 13.33
CA ALA A 348 0.93 -12.77 11.89
C ALA A 348 0.30 -14.09 11.43
N PHE A 349 -0.46 -13.99 10.33
CA PHE A 349 -1.09 -15.10 9.65
C PHE A 349 -0.65 -15.11 8.20
N GLY A 350 -0.42 -16.32 7.65
CA GLY A 350 -0.15 -16.48 6.21
C GLY A 350 -0.77 -17.76 5.71
N ALA A 351 -1.42 -17.69 4.54
CA ALA A 351 -1.90 -18.83 3.80
C ALA A 351 -1.24 -18.83 2.42
N SER A 352 -0.67 -19.96 2.03
CA SER A 352 -0.17 -20.20 0.67
C SER A 352 -0.90 -21.39 0.10
N ARG A 353 -1.48 -21.26 -1.10
CA ARG A 353 -1.93 -22.43 -1.86
C ARG A 353 -0.67 -23.18 -2.28
N ARG A 354 -0.47 -24.40 -1.78
CA ARG A 354 0.45 -25.33 -2.39
C ARG A 354 -0.11 -25.63 -3.78
N THR A 355 0.55 -25.19 -4.83
CA THR A 355 0.36 -25.74 -6.16
C THR A 355 0.81 -27.20 -6.07
N GLY A 356 -0.15 -28.08 -5.84
CA GLY A 356 0.09 -29.51 -5.91
C GLY A 356 0.48 -29.85 -7.34
N SER A 357 1.72 -30.24 -7.55
CA SER A 357 2.13 -31.03 -8.70
C SER A 357 1.51 -32.44 -8.56
N GLY A 358 0.20 -32.49 -8.72
CA GLY A 358 -0.54 -33.76 -8.85
C GLY A 358 -0.73 -34.00 -10.34
N SER A 359 0.13 -34.84 -10.92
CA SER A 359 -0.19 -35.52 -12.17
C SER A 359 -1.56 -36.18 -12.04
N PRO A 360 -2.46 -36.08 -13.03
CA PRO A 360 -3.71 -36.81 -13.00
C PRO A 360 -3.38 -38.33 -13.04
N GLU A 361 -3.67 -38.99 -11.93
CA GLU A 361 -3.72 -40.46 -11.93
C GLU A 361 -4.81 -40.88 -12.92
N THR A 362 -4.37 -41.52 -13.99
CA THR A 362 -5.23 -42.26 -14.91
C THR A 362 -5.99 -43.33 -14.12
N PRO A 363 -7.31 -43.42 -14.24
CA PRO A 363 -8.03 -44.53 -13.61
C PRO A 363 -7.63 -45.82 -14.25
N SER A 364 -6.99 -46.71 -13.49
CA SER A 364 -6.74 -48.09 -13.86
C SER A 364 -8.07 -48.83 -13.93
N THR A 365 -8.46 -49.20 -15.11
CA THR A 365 -9.50 -50.23 -15.37
C THR A 365 -9.07 -51.57 -14.77
N ARG A 366 -9.82 -52.05 -13.78
CA ARG A 366 -10.13 -53.46 -13.55
C ARG A 366 -11.54 -53.60 -13.02
#